data_fa28fd4e8f021db402a502759a8de92a
#
_entry.id   fa28fd4e8f021db402a502759a8de92a
#
_cell.length_a   1.000
_cell.length_b   1.000
_cell.length_c   1.000
_cell.angle_alpha   90.00
_cell.angle_beta   90.00
_cell.angle_gamma   90.00
#
_symmetry.space_group_name_H-M   'P 1'
#
loop_
_entity.id
_entity.type
_entity.pdbx_description
1 polymer ?
#
loop_
_entity_poly.entity_id
_entity_poly.type
_entity_poly.pdbx_seq_one_letter_code
_entity_poly.pdbx_strand_id
1 'polypeptide(L)'
;MYLNKKKQIFCYAEYAVRNPIFHMTYKHAHKFCEIYYLKQGKCTYLVNKKHYHLKAGDVFIAAPNHAHSTSYSGDEICERMIIFFNIEALENRIKQKYPQMINLFNRSCKIILEQKAKVYIESLFE
;
A
#
# COMPACT_ATOMS: atom_id res chain seq x y z
N MET A 1 -10.79 9.27 -7.56
CA MET A 1 -10.54 8.18 -8.51
C MET A 1 -10.61 8.68 -9.93
N TYR A 2 -9.63 8.31 -10.73
CA TYR A 2 -9.57 8.74 -12.12
C TYR A 2 -9.90 7.58 -13.05
N LEU A 3 -10.82 7.79 -13.98
CA LEU A 3 -11.17 6.79 -14.97
C LEU A 3 -10.84 7.28 -16.35
N ASN A 4 -10.07 6.49 -17.07
CA ASN A 4 -9.86 6.77 -18.48
C ASN A 4 -11.06 6.23 -19.21
N LYS A 5 -11.51 6.99 -20.24
CA LYS A 5 -12.62 6.57 -20.97
C LYS A 5 -12.56 5.20 -21.50
N LYS A 6 -11.48 4.72 -21.85
CA LYS A 6 -11.34 3.42 -22.41
C LYS A 6 -11.04 2.41 -21.40
N LYS A 7 -11.05 2.73 -20.10
CA LYS A 7 -10.76 1.98 -19.29
C LYS A 7 -10.57 1.85 -18.13
N GLN A 8 -9.80 2.06 -17.76
CA GLN A 8 -9.35 1.53 -16.62
C GLN A 8 -9.16 2.56 -15.60
N ILE A 9 -9.38 2.24 -14.34
CA ILE A 9 -8.94 3.01 -13.18
C ILE A 9 -7.44 2.92 -13.20
N PHE A 10 -6.74 4.04 -13.23
CA PHE A 10 -5.32 3.94 -13.19
C PHE A 10 -4.73 4.35 -11.84
N CYS A 11 -5.45 5.09 -11.04
CA CYS A 11 -4.98 5.46 -9.69
C CYS A 11 -6.15 5.88 -8.81
N TYR A 12 -6.16 5.46 -7.54
CA TYR A 12 -7.06 6.03 -6.55
C TYR A 12 -6.50 5.84 -5.15
N ALA A 13 -6.95 6.67 -4.22
CA ALA A 13 -6.48 6.64 -2.84
C ALA A 13 -7.64 6.34 -1.89
N GLU A 14 -7.33 5.69 -0.78
CA GLU A 14 -8.30 5.31 0.23
C GLU A 14 -7.72 5.57 1.61
N TYR A 15 -8.56 6.11 2.49
CA TYR A 15 -8.20 6.30 3.90
C TYR A 15 -9.20 5.51 4.74
N ALA A 16 -8.73 4.81 5.74
CA ALA A 16 -9.63 4.06 6.61
C ALA A 16 -9.08 3.97 8.03
N VAL A 17 -10.01 3.82 8.96
CA VAL A 17 -9.72 3.57 10.36
C VAL A 17 -10.25 2.18 10.67
N ARG A 18 -9.46 1.36 11.36
CA ARG A 18 -9.82 -0.02 11.72
C ARG A 18 -9.79 -0.21 13.22
N ASN A 19 -10.77 -0.93 13.71
CA ASN A 19 -10.79 -1.33 15.13
C ASN A 19 -9.66 -2.32 15.39
N PRO A 20 -9.17 -2.40 16.64
CA PRO A 20 -8.01 -3.24 16.96
C PRO A 20 -8.15 -4.72 16.63
N ILE A 21 -9.36 -5.24 16.57
CA ILE A 21 -9.57 -6.66 16.33
C ILE A 21 -9.99 -6.97 14.89
N PHE A 22 -9.85 -5.99 13.99
CA PHE A 22 -10.20 -6.21 12.61
C PHE A 22 -9.22 -7.16 11.93
N HIS A 23 -9.74 -8.14 11.20
CA HIS A 23 -8.94 -9.04 10.40
C HIS A 23 -9.62 -9.24 9.06
N MET A 24 -8.83 -9.35 8.01
CA MET A 24 -9.35 -9.81 6.75
C MET A 24 -9.60 -11.29 6.87
N THR A 25 -10.78 -11.74 6.51
CA THR A 25 -11.14 -13.15 6.61
C THR A 25 -10.60 -13.98 5.46
N TYR A 26 -10.06 -13.34 4.43
CA TYR A 26 -9.52 -14.04 3.26
C TYR A 26 -8.41 -13.22 2.64
N LYS A 27 -7.57 -13.90 1.87
CA LYS A 27 -6.54 -13.24 1.09
C LYS A 27 -7.16 -12.77 -0.22
N HIS A 28 -6.67 -11.66 -0.72
CA HIS A 28 -7.08 -11.19 -2.03
C HIS A 28 -5.86 -10.87 -2.88
N ALA A 29 -6.05 -10.88 -4.19
CA ALA A 29 -5.04 -10.47 -5.15
C ALA A 29 -5.72 -9.64 -6.22
N HIS A 30 -5.04 -8.62 -6.70
CA HIS A 30 -5.56 -7.77 -7.76
C HIS A 30 -4.41 -7.27 -8.63
N LYS A 31 -4.75 -6.75 -9.78
CA LYS A 31 -3.73 -6.29 -10.72
C LYS A 31 -3.18 -4.90 -10.45
N PHE A 32 -3.67 -4.24 -9.41
CA PHE A 32 -3.13 -2.96 -9.00
C PHE A 32 -1.97 -3.17 -8.03
N CYS A 33 -1.00 -2.28 -8.10
CA CYS A 33 0.00 -2.16 -7.04
C CYS A 33 -0.64 -1.38 -5.90
N GLU A 34 -0.35 -1.78 -4.67
CA GLU A 34 -0.89 -1.12 -3.50
C GLU A 34 0.25 -0.56 -2.68
N ILE A 35 0.21 0.75 -2.40
CA ILE A 35 1.15 1.37 -1.46
C ILE A 35 0.35 1.66 -0.20
N TYR A 36 0.72 0.98 0.88
CA TYR A 36 0.03 1.03 2.17
C TYR A 36 0.89 1.81 3.16
N TYR A 37 0.33 2.83 3.76
CA TYR A 37 1.01 3.61 4.80
C TYR A 37 0.23 3.48 6.10
N LEU A 38 0.89 2.99 7.15
CA LEU A 38 0.26 2.88 8.46
C LEU A 38 0.56 4.16 9.25
N LYS A 39 -0.47 4.97 9.47
CA LYS A 39 -0.32 6.23 10.20
C LYS A 39 -0.35 6.02 11.70
N GLN A 40 -1.18 5.08 12.17
CA GLN A 40 -1.34 4.82 13.60
C GLN A 40 -1.63 3.35 13.83
N GLY A 41 -1.12 2.80 14.92
CA GLY A 41 -1.40 1.42 15.32
C GLY A 41 -0.36 0.43 14.82
N LYS A 42 -0.72 -0.82 14.82
CA LYS A 42 0.14 -1.93 14.39
C LYS A 42 -0.67 -2.85 13.48
N CYS A 43 0.00 -3.41 12.51
CA CYS A 43 -0.64 -4.25 11.50
C CYS A 43 0.32 -5.34 11.07
N THR A 44 -0.20 -6.52 10.78
CA THR A 44 0.57 -7.59 10.17
C THR A 44 0.06 -7.82 8.75
N TYR A 45 1.00 -7.76 7.82
CA TYR A 45 0.72 -7.99 6.40
C TYR A 45 1.23 -9.39 6.06
N LEU A 46 0.37 -10.22 5.51
CA LEU A 46 0.76 -11.57 5.10
C LEU A 46 0.77 -11.62 3.58
N VAL A 47 1.92 -11.92 2.99
CA VAL A 47 2.09 -12.01 1.54
C VAL A 47 2.99 -13.20 1.23
N ASN A 48 2.55 -14.07 0.33
CA ASN A 48 3.37 -15.23 -0.09
C ASN A 48 3.94 -16.02 1.08
N LYS A 49 3.11 -16.26 2.09
CA LYS A 49 3.48 -17.02 3.29
C LYS A 49 4.48 -16.31 4.21
N LYS A 50 4.79 -15.05 3.94
CA LYS A 50 5.64 -14.25 4.83
C LYS A 50 4.81 -13.26 5.59
N HIS A 51 5.16 -13.03 6.85
CA HIS A 51 4.54 -12.05 7.70
C HIS A 51 5.44 -10.82 7.81
N TYR A 52 4.85 -9.65 7.63
CA TYR A 52 5.55 -8.38 7.80
C TYR A 52 4.83 -7.59 8.87
N HIS A 53 5.54 -7.26 9.95
CA HIS A 53 4.95 -6.50 11.05
C HIS A 53 5.20 -5.02 10.83
N LEU A 54 4.13 -4.26 10.72
CA LEU A 54 4.19 -2.82 10.48
C LEU A 54 3.85 -2.06 11.75
N LYS A 55 4.54 -0.96 11.96
CA LYS A 55 4.22 -0.01 13.01
C LYS A 55 3.97 1.35 12.40
N ALA A 56 3.44 2.27 13.17
CA ALA A 56 3.14 3.61 12.68
C ALA A 56 4.35 4.23 11.97
N GLY A 57 4.13 4.72 10.77
CA GLY A 57 5.15 5.31 9.93
C GLY A 57 5.75 4.38 8.90
N ASP A 58 5.43 3.09 8.94
CA ASP A 58 5.95 2.15 7.95
C ASP A 58 5.11 2.18 6.67
N VAL A 59 5.76 1.88 5.56
CA VAL A 59 5.11 1.73 4.25
C VAL A 59 5.29 0.29 3.81
N PHE A 60 4.26 -0.28 3.22
CA PHE A 60 4.34 -1.59 2.59
C PHE A 60 3.88 -1.48 1.15
N ILE A 61 4.63 -2.08 0.23
CA ILE A 61 4.26 -2.16 -1.16
C ILE A 61 3.81 -3.58 -1.42
N ALA A 62 2.56 -3.75 -1.85
CA ALA A 62 2.04 -5.05 -2.25
C ALA A 62 2.00 -5.08 -3.77
N ALA A 63 2.78 -5.97 -4.36
CA ALA A 63 2.92 -6.07 -5.80
C ALA A 63 1.64 -6.55 -6.47
N PRO A 64 1.43 -6.22 -7.74
CA PRO A 64 0.27 -6.72 -8.47
C PRO A 64 0.23 -8.24 -8.45
N ASN A 65 -0.96 -8.78 -8.31
CA ASN A 65 -1.23 -10.21 -8.35
C ASN A 65 -0.62 -11.05 -7.23
N HIS A 66 -0.01 -10.42 -6.22
CA HIS A 66 0.42 -11.15 -5.03
C HIS A 66 -0.74 -11.22 -4.05
N ALA A 67 -1.14 -12.44 -3.69
CA ALA A 67 -2.20 -12.63 -2.70
C ALA A 67 -1.73 -12.11 -1.35
N HIS A 68 -2.55 -11.29 -0.72
CA HIS A 68 -2.19 -10.70 0.56
C HIS A 68 -3.41 -10.50 1.45
N SER A 69 -3.14 -10.38 2.75
CA SER A 69 -4.17 -10.05 3.73
C SER A 69 -3.54 -9.26 4.87
N THR A 70 -4.36 -8.54 5.61
CA THR A 70 -3.90 -7.76 6.75
C THR A 70 -4.67 -8.17 8.00
N SER A 71 -4.01 -8.07 9.15
CA SER A 71 -4.68 -8.23 10.43
C SER A 71 -4.19 -7.13 11.37
N TYR A 72 -5.09 -6.66 12.21
CA TYR A 72 -4.81 -5.59 13.15
C TYR A 72 -4.96 -6.15 14.55
N SER A 73 -3.95 -5.96 15.38
CA SER A 73 -3.96 -6.45 16.75
C SER A 73 -3.44 -5.38 17.68
N GLY A 74 -3.66 -5.56 18.96
CA GLY A 74 -3.25 -4.60 19.96
C GLY A 74 -4.43 -3.81 20.45
N ASP A 75 -4.18 -2.78 21.24
CA ASP A 75 -5.20 -1.98 21.87
C ASP A 75 -5.48 -0.66 21.16
N GLU A 76 -4.75 -0.38 20.10
CA GLU A 76 -4.89 0.90 19.41
C GLU A 76 -5.76 0.79 18.19
N ILE A 77 -6.48 1.85 17.90
CA ILE A 77 -7.17 1.99 16.63
C ILE A 77 -6.11 2.19 15.57
N CYS A 78 -6.26 1.54 14.44
CA CYS A 78 -5.34 1.67 13.34
C CYS A 78 -5.87 2.63 12.29
N GLU A 79 -5.00 3.55 11.85
CA GLU A 79 -5.30 4.46 10.76
C GLU A 79 -4.38 4.14 9.61
N ARG A 80 -4.92 3.98 8.43
CA ARG A 80 -4.12 3.64 7.26
C ARG A 80 -4.54 4.41 6.03
N MET A 81 -3.60 4.60 5.13
CA MET A 81 -3.80 5.25 3.84
C MET A 81 -3.27 4.33 2.78
N ILE A 82 -4.01 4.14 1.71
CA ILE A 82 -3.61 3.25 0.63
C ILE A 82 -3.74 3.98 -0.70
N ILE A 83 -2.74 3.80 -1.55
CA ILE A 83 -2.80 4.24 -2.94
C ILE A 83 -2.76 2.99 -3.80
N PHE A 84 -3.76 2.85 -4.67
CA PHE A 84 -3.81 1.78 -5.66
C PHE A 84 -3.52 2.37 -7.02
N PHE A 85 -2.68 1.72 -7.80
CA PHE A 85 -2.42 2.20 -9.15
C PHE A 85 -2.07 1.05 -10.10
N ASN A 86 -2.29 1.30 -11.38
CA ASN A 86 -1.98 0.34 -12.42
C ASN A 86 -0.57 0.65 -12.93
N ILE A 87 0.36 -0.26 -12.71
CA ILE A 87 1.75 -0.07 -13.14
C ILE A 87 1.84 0.13 -14.64
N GLU A 88 1.05 -0.61 -15.40
CA GLU A 88 1.07 -0.50 -16.85
C GLU A 88 0.73 0.90 -17.34
N ALA A 89 -0.19 1.57 -16.66
CA ALA A 89 -0.59 2.92 -17.02
C ALA A 89 0.52 3.95 -16.79
N LEU A 90 1.41 3.66 -15.85
CA LEU A 90 2.50 4.58 -15.48
C LEU A 90 3.85 4.15 -16.02
N GLU A 91 3.94 2.93 -16.53
CA GLU A 91 5.21 2.31 -16.85
C GLU A 91 6.12 3.14 -17.74
N ASN A 92 5.58 3.72 -18.79
CA ASN A 92 6.41 4.50 -19.72
C ASN A 92 7.07 5.70 -19.05
N ARG A 93 6.33 6.43 -18.22
CA ARG A 93 6.89 7.58 -17.53
C ARG A 93 7.93 7.18 -16.51
N ILE A 94 7.62 6.13 -15.75
CA ILE A 94 8.52 5.66 -14.70
C ILE A 94 9.79 5.08 -15.30
N LYS A 95 9.69 4.34 -16.38
CA LYS A 95 10.85 3.78 -17.04
C LYS A 95 11.79 4.85 -17.55
N GLN A 96 11.27 5.96 -18.05
CA GLN A 96 12.09 7.02 -18.56
C GLN A 96 12.84 7.77 -17.47
N LYS A 97 12.18 8.08 -16.38
CA LYS A 97 12.79 8.86 -15.31
C LYS A 97 13.37 8.05 -14.17
N TYR A 98 12.70 6.96 -13.80
CA TYR A 98 13.06 6.20 -12.60
C TYR A 98 12.93 4.71 -12.88
N PRO A 99 13.77 4.15 -13.75
CA PRO A 99 13.62 2.75 -14.16
C PRO A 99 13.68 1.74 -13.00
N GLN A 100 14.39 2.06 -11.93
CA GLN A 100 14.50 1.17 -10.78
C GLN A 100 13.18 1.00 -10.03
N MET A 101 12.26 1.95 -10.15
CA MET A 101 10.99 1.89 -9.43
C MET A 101 10.07 0.79 -9.96
N ILE A 102 10.23 0.41 -11.23
CA ILE A 102 9.45 -0.68 -11.78
C ILE A 102 9.74 -1.97 -11.01
N ASN A 103 11.01 -2.22 -10.72
CA ASN A 103 11.39 -3.41 -9.95
C ASN A 103 10.84 -3.34 -8.52
N LEU A 104 10.86 -2.17 -7.92
CA LEU A 104 10.34 -1.99 -6.57
C LEU A 104 8.84 -2.32 -6.50
N PHE A 105 8.06 -1.81 -7.46
CA PHE A 105 6.62 -2.02 -7.47
C PHE A 105 6.21 -3.45 -7.80
N ASN A 106 7.12 -4.24 -8.34
CA ASN A 106 6.87 -5.64 -8.64
C ASN A 106 7.34 -6.58 -7.53
N ARG A 107 7.74 -6.01 -6.38
CA ARG A 107 8.11 -6.80 -5.21
C ARG A 107 7.24 -6.37 -4.05
N SER A 108 6.75 -7.32 -3.30
CA SER A 108 6.07 -6.99 -2.06
C SER A 108 7.12 -6.81 -0.98
N CYS A 109 7.17 -5.63 -0.37
CA CYS A 109 8.22 -5.31 0.61
C CYS A 109 7.79 -4.21 1.57
N LYS A 110 8.42 -4.21 2.74
CA LYS A 110 8.25 -3.19 3.75
C LYS A 110 9.35 -2.13 3.55
N ILE A 111 8.97 -0.87 3.66
CA ILE A 111 9.89 0.26 3.55
C ILE A 111 9.83 1.07 4.83
N ILE A 112 11.00 1.39 5.39
CA ILE A 112 11.09 2.24 6.56
C ILE A 112 11.43 3.65 6.08
N LEU A 113 10.61 4.62 6.48
CA LEU A 113 10.78 6.00 6.03
C LEU A 113 11.47 6.86 7.08
N GLU A 114 12.20 7.85 6.61
CA GLU A 114 12.69 8.92 7.46
C GLU A 114 11.53 9.82 7.86
N GLN A 115 11.66 10.50 8.99
CA GLN A 115 10.60 11.36 9.53
C GLN A 115 10.11 12.41 8.51
N LYS A 116 11.02 12.98 7.77
CA LYS A 116 10.70 13.98 6.77
C LYS A 116 9.78 13.42 5.69
N ALA A 117 10.05 12.20 5.23
CA ALA A 117 9.23 11.54 4.23
C ALA A 117 7.84 11.20 4.78
N LYS A 118 7.76 10.81 6.06
CA LYS A 118 6.46 10.52 6.70
C LYS A 118 5.57 11.75 6.72
N VAL A 119 6.11 12.90 7.10
CA VAL A 119 5.36 14.15 7.13
C VAL A 119 4.85 14.50 5.74
N TYR A 120 5.70 14.33 4.73
CA TYR A 120 5.30 14.62 3.36
C TYR A 120 4.17 13.72 2.88
N ILE A 121 4.28 12.41 3.14
CA ILE A 121 3.24 11.47 2.74
C ILE A 121 1.92 11.81 3.41
N GLU A 122 1.93 12.12 4.70
CA GLU A 122 0.70 12.45 5.41
C GLU A 122 0.03 13.69 4.84
N SER A 123 0.82 14.66 4.39
CA SER A 123 0.27 15.86 3.79
C SER A 123 -0.46 15.60 2.48
N LEU A 124 -0.12 14.54 1.78
CA LEU A 124 -0.78 14.20 0.52
C LEU A 124 -2.22 13.69 0.70
N PHE A 125 -2.58 13.31 1.93
CA PHE A 125 -3.91 12.79 2.21
C PHE A 125 -4.81 13.80 2.94
N GLU A 126 -4.38 15.01 3.10
CA GLU A 126 -5.17 16.06 3.75
C GLU A 126 -6.14 16.74 2.80
#